data_83bd924c66d54fe6a17f69f10b3d2ce4
#
_entry.id   83bd924c66d54fe6a17f69f10b3d2ce4
#
_cell.length_a   1.000
_cell.length_b   1.000
_cell.length_c   1.000
_cell.angle_alpha   90.00
_cell.angle_beta   90.00
_cell.angle_gamma   90.00
#
_symmetry.space_group_name_H-M   'P 1'
#
loop_
_entity.id
_entity.type
_entity.pdbx_description
1 polymer ?
#
loop_
_entity_poly.entity_id
_entity_poly.type
_entity_poly.pdbx_seq_one_letter_code
_entity_poly.pdbx_strand_id
1 'polypeptide(L)'
;MLHADDVMAGKMDALYNRAAARDFLDIDAAITVGRYTMDRLCELAETVDAGFDRAIFADMLRHIDRFDDEEFAQYGFAAAEVPALRARVAQWRVGFTPDQLGN
;
A
#
# COMPACT_ATOMS: atom_id res chain seq x y z
N MET A 1 -8.63 12.16 -19.80
CA MET A 1 -7.45 12.17 -18.91
C MET A 1 -7.81 11.59 -17.55
N LEU A 2 -7.01 10.66 -17.05
CA LEU A 2 -7.26 10.10 -15.73
C LEU A 2 -6.83 11.07 -14.65
N HIS A 3 -7.69 11.25 -13.65
CA HIS A 3 -7.35 12.02 -12.47
C HIS A 3 -6.36 11.22 -11.61
N ALA A 4 -5.44 11.92 -10.94
CA ALA A 4 -4.45 11.25 -10.08
C ALA A 4 -5.11 10.36 -9.01
N ASP A 5 -6.23 10.81 -8.46
CA ASP A 5 -6.97 10.03 -7.46
C ASP A 5 -7.51 8.72 -8.04
N ASP A 6 -7.94 8.73 -9.30
CA ASP A 6 -8.42 7.52 -9.96
C ASP A 6 -7.29 6.53 -10.17
N VAL A 7 -6.11 7.01 -10.54
CA VAL A 7 -4.92 6.17 -10.69
C VAL A 7 -4.57 5.54 -9.34
N MET A 8 -4.59 6.33 -8.27
CA MET A 8 -4.25 5.81 -6.94
C MET A 8 -5.28 4.83 -6.42
N ALA A 9 -6.57 5.06 -6.70
CA ALA A 9 -7.61 4.09 -6.34
C ALA A 9 -7.34 2.74 -7.02
N GLY A 10 -6.93 2.75 -8.29
CA GLY A 10 -6.57 1.54 -9.02
C GLY A 10 -5.35 0.84 -8.42
N LYS A 11 -4.35 1.61 -7.99
CA LYS A 11 -3.16 1.05 -7.34
C LYS A 11 -3.50 0.43 -5.98
N MET A 12 -4.40 1.05 -5.23
CA MET A 12 -4.89 0.48 -3.97
C MET A 12 -5.66 -0.82 -4.21
N ASP A 13 -6.47 -0.86 -5.26
CA ASP A 13 -7.19 -2.07 -5.63
C ASP A 13 -6.23 -3.21 -5.98
N ALA A 14 -5.16 -2.91 -6.70
CA ALA A 14 -4.14 -3.90 -7.05
C ALA A 14 -3.44 -4.43 -5.79
N LEU A 15 -3.07 -3.55 -4.87
CA LEU A 15 -2.44 -3.97 -3.61
C LEU A 15 -3.41 -4.82 -2.78
N TYR A 16 -4.67 -4.45 -2.75
CA TYR A 16 -5.70 -5.15 -2.00
C TYR A 16 -5.95 -6.57 -2.54
N ASN A 17 -5.97 -6.72 -3.86
CA ASN A 17 -6.34 -7.98 -4.50
C ASN A 17 -5.16 -8.87 -4.88
N ARG A 18 -4.00 -8.28 -5.15
CA ARG A 18 -2.83 -9.00 -5.66
C ARG A 18 -1.63 -8.95 -4.73
N ALA A 19 -1.37 -7.78 -4.15
CA ALA A 19 -0.22 -7.53 -3.27
C ALA A 19 1.10 -8.00 -3.88
N ALA A 20 1.36 -7.60 -5.13
CA ALA A 20 2.62 -7.87 -5.79
C ALA A 20 3.69 -6.87 -5.32
N ALA A 21 4.98 -7.21 -5.52
CA ALA A 21 6.07 -6.35 -5.08
C ALA A 21 5.94 -4.92 -5.61
N ARG A 22 5.61 -4.76 -6.90
CA ARG A 22 5.46 -3.43 -7.49
C ARG A 22 4.31 -2.62 -6.87
N ASP A 23 3.27 -3.31 -6.39
CA ASP A 23 2.12 -2.63 -5.79
C ASP A 23 2.53 -1.91 -4.50
N PHE A 24 3.40 -2.53 -3.71
CA PHE A 24 3.96 -1.87 -2.51
C PHE A 24 4.80 -0.66 -2.89
N LEU A 25 5.60 -0.77 -3.95
CA LEU A 25 6.45 0.33 -4.40
C LEU A 25 5.63 1.52 -4.90
N ASP A 26 4.55 1.27 -5.61
CA ASP A 26 3.68 2.32 -6.13
C ASP A 26 3.02 3.11 -5.00
N ILE A 27 2.52 2.41 -3.99
CA ILE A 27 1.90 3.05 -2.83
C ILE A 27 2.94 3.77 -1.98
N ASP A 28 4.09 3.14 -1.76
CA ASP A 28 5.17 3.76 -0.99
C ASP A 28 5.63 5.07 -1.63
N ALA A 29 5.77 5.08 -2.94
CA ALA A 29 6.17 6.29 -3.66
C ALA A 29 5.16 7.42 -3.46
N ALA A 30 3.87 7.13 -3.54
CA ALA A 30 2.82 8.12 -3.39
C ALA A 30 2.84 8.75 -1.99
N ILE A 31 3.07 7.93 -0.97
CA ILE A 31 3.12 8.42 0.42
C ILE A 31 4.40 9.17 0.69
N THR A 32 5.53 8.65 0.19
CA THR A 32 6.85 9.26 0.43
C THR A 32 6.97 10.65 -0.17
N VAL A 33 6.38 10.87 -1.35
CA VAL A 33 6.39 12.22 -1.95
C VAL A 33 5.41 13.17 -1.27
N GLY A 34 4.62 12.68 -0.32
CA GLY A 34 3.75 13.54 0.48
C GLY A 34 2.43 13.92 -0.16
N ARG A 35 2.07 13.32 -1.29
CA ARG A 35 0.82 13.64 -1.97
C ARG A 35 -0.39 12.93 -1.37
N TYR A 36 -0.14 11.80 -0.72
CA TYR A 36 -1.20 10.97 -0.15
C TYR A 36 -0.81 10.46 1.22
N THR A 37 -1.82 10.26 2.06
CA THR A 37 -1.66 9.52 3.30
C THR A 37 -2.33 8.16 3.12
N MET A 38 -2.00 7.20 3.96
CA MET A 38 -2.65 5.90 3.91
C MET A 38 -4.16 6.03 4.12
N ASP A 39 -4.58 6.90 5.04
CA ASP A 39 -6.00 7.12 5.28
C ASP A 39 -6.72 7.64 4.04
N ARG A 40 -6.11 8.61 3.35
CA ARG A 40 -6.69 9.15 2.11
C ARG A 40 -6.77 8.09 1.01
N LEU A 41 -5.72 7.26 0.89
CA LEU A 41 -5.72 6.17 -0.09
C LEU A 41 -6.83 5.17 0.20
N CYS A 42 -7.07 4.84 1.46
CA CYS A 42 -8.17 3.97 1.82
C CYS A 42 -9.53 4.59 1.49
N GLU A 43 -9.69 5.89 1.72
CA GLU A 43 -10.92 6.60 1.34
C GLU A 43 -11.17 6.48 -0.17
N LEU A 44 -10.13 6.68 -0.97
CA LEU A 44 -10.25 6.56 -2.43
C LEU A 44 -10.65 5.15 -2.84
N ALA A 45 -10.04 4.14 -2.22
CA ALA A 45 -10.37 2.75 -2.51
C ALA A 45 -11.82 2.45 -2.14
N GLU A 46 -12.29 2.96 -1.01
CA GLU A 46 -13.66 2.77 -0.55
C GLU A 46 -14.67 3.43 -1.49
N THR A 47 -14.28 4.52 -2.13
CA THR A 47 -15.14 5.23 -3.07
C THR A 47 -15.43 4.41 -4.32
N VAL A 48 -14.42 3.66 -4.82
CA VAL A 48 -14.56 2.90 -6.07
C VAL A 48 -14.93 1.45 -5.83
N ASP A 49 -14.75 0.94 -4.61
CA ASP A 49 -15.05 -0.44 -4.27
C ASP A 49 -15.75 -0.50 -2.91
N ALA A 50 -17.06 -0.66 -2.94
CA ALA A 50 -17.86 -0.74 -1.72
C ALA A 50 -17.47 -1.92 -0.83
N GLY A 51 -16.84 -2.94 -1.41
CA GLY A 51 -16.38 -4.13 -0.66
C GLY A 51 -14.99 -3.96 -0.05
N PHE A 52 -14.34 -2.81 -0.25
CA PHE A 52 -13.01 -2.58 0.32
C PHE A 52 -13.10 -2.59 1.86
N ASP A 53 -12.29 -3.44 2.48
CA ASP A 53 -12.27 -3.62 3.93
C ASP A 53 -10.87 -3.32 4.45
N ARG A 54 -10.76 -2.30 5.30
CA ARG A 54 -9.46 -1.86 5.81
C ARG A 54 -8.74 -2.94 6.62
N ALA A 55 -9.50 -3.79 7.32
CA ALA A 55 -8.90 -4.89 8.09
C ALA A 55 -8.26 -5.92 7.17
N ILE A 56 -8.93 -6.25 6.07
CA ILE A 56 -8.38 -7.16 5.06
C ILE A 56 -7.18 -6.52 4.38
N PHE A 57 -7.27 -5.23 4.06
CA PHE A 57 -6.15 -4.52 3.46
C PHE A 57 -4.92 -4.55 4.36
N ALA A 58 -5.09 -4.28 5.66
CA ALA A 58 -3.99 -4.33 6.63
C ALA A 58 -3.35 -5.72 6.66
N ASP A 59 -4.16 -6.77 6.56
CA ASP A 59 -3.65 -8.14 6.53
C ASP A 59 -2.89 -8.42 5.24
N MET A 60 -3.35 -7.88 4.10
CA MET A 60 -2.66 -8.03 2.81
C MET A 60 -1.27 -7.39 2.83
N LEU A 61 -1.06 -6.36 3.63
CA LEU A 61 0.24 -5.71 3.74
C LEU A 61 1.33 -6.65 4.28
N ARG A 62 0.95 -7.72 4.97
CA ARG A 62 1.90 -8.72 5.44
C ARG A 62 2.58 -9.47 4.29
N HIS A 63 1.98 -9.45 3.11
CA HIS A 63 2.53 -10.13 1.95
C HIS A 63 3.88 -9.55 1.50
N ILE A 64 4.27 -8.39 2.02
CA ILE A 64 5.60 -7.84 1.72
C ILE A 64 6.71 -8.81 2.14
N ASP A 65 6.46 -9.62 3.17
CA ASP A 65 7.45 -10.57 3.67
C ASP A 65 7.68 -11.76 2.73
N ARG A 66 6.82 -11.92 1.71
CA ARG A 66 6.96 -12.98 0.71
C ARG A 66 8.01 -12.66 -0.34
N PHE A 67 8.46 -11.41 -0.41
CA PHE A 67 9.39 -10.95 -1.44
C PHE A 67 10.77 -10.76 -0.86
N ASP A 68 11.80 -11.15 -1.64
CA ASP A 68 13.18 -10.86 -1.28
C ASP A 68 13.59 -9.50 -1.86
N ASP A 69 14.78 -9.06 -1.50
CA ASP A 69 15.28 -7.75 -1.91
C ASP A 69 15.41 -7.63 -3.43
N GLU A 70 15.74 -8.74 -4.10
CA GLU A 70 15.93 -8.74 -5.55
C GLU A 70 14.63 -8.49 -6.30
N GLU A 71 13.51 -8.93 -5.75
CA GLU A 71 12.23 -8.71 -6.41
C GLU A 71 11.89 -7.23 -6.48
N PHE A 72 12.26 -6.48 -5.46
CA PHE A 72 12.09 -5.02 -5.49
C PHE A 72 13.11 -4.36 -6.42
N ALA A 73 14.33 -4.88 -6.45
CA ALA A 73 15.38 -4.34 -7.31
C ALA A 73 15.02 -4.45 -8.79
N GLN A 74 14.24 -5.45 -9.18
CA GLN A 74 13.77 -5.60 -10.57
C GLN A 74 12.96 -4.40 -11.06
N TYR A 75 12.37 -3.66 -10.13
CA TYR A 75 11.57 -2.47 -10.46
C TYR A 75 12.34 -1.17 -10.24
N GLY A 76 13.67 -1.27 -10.12
CA GLY A 76 14.52 -0.10 -9.94
C GLY A 76 14.64 0.39 -8.51
N PHE A 77 14.10 -0.34 -7.56
CA PHE A 77 14.17 0.04 -6.14
C PHE A 77 15.46 -0.53 -5.55
N ALA A 78 16.33 0.33 -5.02
CA ALA A 78 17.63 -0.09 -4.52
C ALA A 78 17.51 -1.11 -3.39
N ALA A 79 18.26 -2.21 -3.48
CA ALA A 79 18.24 -3.25 -2.46
C ALA A 79 18.55 -2.71 -1.07
N ALA A 80 19.46 -1.73 -0.97
CA ALA A 80 19.83 -1.12 0.29
C ALA A 80 18.68 -0.36 0.95
N GLU A 81 17.66 0.02 0.17
CA GLU A 81 16.49 0.74 0.66
C GLU A 81 15.35 -0.19 1.11
N VAL A 82 15.47 -1.48 0.84
CA VAL A 82 14.39 -2.43 1.15
C VAL A 82 14.11 -2.53 2.66
N PRO A 83 15.11 -2.55 3.56
CA PRO A 83 14.79 -2.54 4.99
C PRO A 83 13.95 -1.35 5.41
N ALA A 84 14.21 -0.16 4.86
CA ALA A 84 13.42 1.03 5.14
C ALA A 84 12.00 0.90 4.58
N LEU A 85 11.85 0.33 3.39
CA LEU A 85 10.54 0.06 2.81
C LEU A 85 9.73 -0.86 3.71
N ARG A 86 10.33 -1.96 4.18
CA ARG A 86 9.66 -2.90 5.08
C ARG A 86 9.22 -2.22 6.37
N ALA A 87 10.07 -1.34 6.91
CA ALA A 87 9.73 -0.58 8.12
C ALA A 87 8.55 0.37 7.87
N ARG A 88 8.52 1.03 6.72
CA ARG A 88 7.40 1.93 6.37
C ARG A 88 6.09 1.16 6.23
N VAL A 89 6.13 0.00 5.56
CA VAL A 89 4.94 -0.84 5.42
C VAL A 89 4.45 -1.32 6.79
N ALA A 90 5.36 -1.66 7.69
CA ALA A 90 4.99 -2.00 9.06
C ALA A 90 4.29 -0.84 9.77
N GLN A 91 4.74 0.40 9.51
CA GLN A 91 4.09 1.59 10.06
C GLN A 91 2.67 1.75 9.49
N TRP A 92 2.46 1.46 8.21
CA TRP A 92 1.11 1.52 7.63
C TRP A 92 0.19 0.56 8.39
N ARG A 93 0.66 -0.64 8.70
CA ARG A 93 -0.14 -1.64 9.42
C ARG A 93 -0.47 -1.18 10.83
N VAL A 94 0.46 -0.54 11.51
CA VAL A 94 0.25 -0.01 12.86
C VAL A 94 -0.85 1.06 12.85
N GLY A 95 -0.96 1.81 11.77
CA GLY A 95 -2.01 2.82 11.61
C GLY A 95 -3.42 2.24 11.60
N PHE A 96 -3.57 0.94 11.32
CA PHE A 96 -4.86 0.25 11.37
C PHE A 96 -5.07 -0.34 12.77
N THR A 97 -5.28 0.55 13.74
CA THR A 97 -5.50 0.14 15.13
C THR A 97 -6.88 -0.50 15.31
N PRO A 98 -7.13 -1.22 16.41
CA PRO A 98 -8.45 -1.77 16.69
C PRO A 98 -9.56 -0.74 16.60
N ASP A 99 -9.33 0.49 17.06
CA ASP A 99 -10.33 1.56 16.99
C ASP A 99 -10.69 1.88 15.54
N GLN A 100 -9.69 1.96 14.66
CA GLN A 100 -9.92 2.22 13.25
C GLN A 100 -10.57 1.03 12.55
N LEU A 101 -10.40 -0.16 13.08
CA LEU A 101 -10.96 -1.38 12.52
C LEU A 101 -12.35 -1.70 13.10
N GLY A 102 -12.93 -0.79 13.87
CA GLY A 102 -14.30 -0.91 14.32
C GLY A 102 -14.53 -1.70 15.61
N ASN A 103 -13.50 -1.85 16.40
CA ASN A 103 -13.63 -2.50 17.70
C ASN A 103 -13.97 -1.51 18.79
#